data_4d8030cff30188a0780fd2b4151c8962
#
_entry.id   4d8030cff30188a0780fd2b4151c8962
#
_cell.length_a   1.000
_cell.length_b   1.000
_cell.length_c   1.000
_cell.angle_alpha   90.00
_cell.angle_beta   90.00
_cell.angle_gamma   90.00
#
_symmetry.space_group_name_H-M   'P 1'
#
loop_
_entity.id
_entity.type
_entity.pdbx_description
1 polymer ?
#
loop_
_entity_poly.entity_id
_entity_poly.type
_entity_poly.pdbx_seq_one_letter_code
_entity_poly.pdbx_strand_id
1 'polypeptide(L)'
;MKKMMKSAVVFGALALAVSGCVSERAACECGFVPLFNGRDLSGWEGATNTYCVSSEGYLTCVQADGRGESGTKNLWTVRDYSDFIIRFDVKLPPAANNGLGIRCRANGWCSREGMEIQLLDDWSDEYNVRRKLKPSQYTGSIYGVVAPKRKPNGDSYLNRPGEWNAVEVKAVGTRVTVTLNGTVVVDDDVAKYPTDGSGDGVERPGLHNLTGRLHWCGHGHNIYWKNIRIREL
;
A
#
# COMPACT_ATOMS: atom_id res chain seq x y z
N MET A 1 71.81 -18.55 -40.84
CA MET A 1 70.35 -18.84 -41.08
C MET A 1 69.70 -18.94 -39.71
N LYS A 2 68.95 -17.84 -39.29
CA LYS A 2 68.23 -17.83 -38.03
C LYS A 2 66.76 -18.10 -38.30
N LYS A 3 66.19 -19.17 -37.75
CA LYS A 3 64.75 -19.48 -37.76
C LYS A 3 64.04 -18.57 -36.75
N MET A 4 63.09 -17.76 -37.21
CA MET A 4 62.13 -17.06 -36.35
C MET A 4 60.99 -17.99 -35.95
N MET A 5 60.83 -18.23 -34.66
CA MET A 5 59.61 -18.85 -34.10
C MET A 5 58.54 -17.77 -33.92
N LYS A 6 57.38 -17.96 -34.51
CA LYS A 6 56.18 -17.14 -34.29
C LYS A 6 55.42 -17.70 -33.11
N SER A 7 55.32 -16.97 -32.01
CA SER A 7 54.42 -17.27 -30.89
C SER A 7 53.02 -16.84 -31.26
N ALA A 8 52.07 -17.74 -31.23
CA ALA A 8 50.65 -17.46 -31.32
C ALA A 8 50.11 -17.19 -29.89
N VAL A 9 49.58 -16.00 -29.69
CA VAL A 9 48.87 -15.61 -28.45
C VAL A 9 47.40 -15.98 -28.66
N VAL A 10 46.90 -16.93 -27.85
CA VAL A 10 45.48 -17.28 -27.82
C VAL A 10 44.83 -16.39 -26.79
N PHE A 11 43.96 -15.47 -27.23
CA PHE A 11 43.06 -14.71 -26.33
C PHE A 11 41.87 -15.58 -26.02
N GLY A 12 41.82 -16.11 -24.79
CA GLY A 12 40.63 -16.72 -24.24
C GLY A 12 39.65 -15.67 -23.78
N ALA A 13 38.53 -15.55 -24.47
CA ALA A 13 37.43 -14.71 -24.02
C ALA A 13 36.70 -15.37 -22.85
N LEU A 14 36.84 -14.81 -21.67
CA LEU A 14 36.07 -15.19 -20.47
C LEU A 14 34.69 -14.51 -20.55
N ALA A 15 33.68 -15.23 -21.03
CA ALA A 15 32.29 -14.77 -20.98
C ALA A 15 31.76 -14.95 -19.57
N LEU A 16 31.68 -13.85 -18.81
CA LEU A 16 30.98 -13.82 -17.54
C LEU A 16 29.46 -13.91 -17.79
N ALA A 17 28.90 -15.05 -17.44
CA ALA A 17 27.45 -15.22 -17.37
C ALA A 17 26.89 -14.46 -16.14
N VAL A 18 26.45 -13.20 -16.34
CA VAL A 18 25.62 -12.45 -15.40
C VAL A 18 24.19 -12.52 -15.92
N SER A 19 23.53 -13.65 -15.77
CA SER A 19 22.20 -13.86 -16.37
C SER A 19 21.15 -14.47 -15.43
N GLY A 20 21.20 -14.24 -14.14
CA GLY A 20 20.20 -14.84 -13.24
C GLY A 20 19.32 -13.84 -12.49
N CYS A 21 19.82 -12.67 -12.13
CA CYS A 21 19.14 -11.79 -11.17
C CYS A 21 18.29 -10.66 -11.78
N VAL A 22 18.50 -10.37 -13.08
CA VAL A 22 17.79 -9.28 -13.77
C VAL A 22 16.41 -9.73 -14.26
N SER A 23 16.20 -11.01 -14.51
CA SER A 23 14.98 -11.55 -15.11
C SER A 23 13.79 -11.62 -14.13
N GLU A 24 14.03 -12.02 -12.88
CA GLU A 24 12.93 -12.16 -11.89
C GLU A 24 12.39 -10.81 -11.42
N ARG A 25 13.25 -9.80 -11.21
CA ARG A 25 12.83 -8.46 -10.80
C ARG A 25 12.10 -7.74 -11.94
N ALA A 26 12.56 -7.89 -13.18
CA ALA A 26 11.91 -7.32 -14.36
C ALA A 26 10.55 -8.01 -14.65
N ALA A 27 10.45 -9.32 -14.48
CA ALA A 27 9.20 -10.06 -14.59
C ALA A 27 8.20 -9.66 -13.47
N CYS A 28 8.69 -9.41 -12.25
CA CYS A 28 7.88 -8.99 -11.11
C CYS A 28 7.27 -7.58 -11.30
N GLU A 29 7.92 -6.67 -12.06
CA GLU A 29 7.44 -5.33 -12.35
C GLU A 29 6.71 -5.22 -13.72
N CYS A 30 6.64 -6.32 -14.48
CA CYS A 30 5.96 -6.33 -15.76
C CYS A 30 4.46 -5.99 -15.61
N GLY A 31 3.97 -5.06 -16.41
CA GLY A 31 2.58 -4.62 -16.43
C GLY A 31 2.18 -3.64 -15.32
N PHE A 32 3.09 -3.25 -14.42
CA PHE A 32 2.82 -2.16 -13.51
C PHE A 32 3.00 -0.80 -14.21
N VAL A 33 2.03 0.09 -13.97
CA VAL A 33 2.09 1.48 -14.41
C VAL A 33 2.09 2.41 -13.19
N PRO A 34 2.79 3.56 -13.24
CA PRO A 34 2.74 4.55 -12.17
C PRO A 34 1.29 5.02 -11.94
N LEU A 35 0.83 4.99 -10.69
CA LEU A 35 -0.44 5.56 -10.27
C LEU A 35 -0.26 6.98 -9.73
N PHE A 36 0.96 7.34 -9.38
CA PHE A 36 1.38 8.67 -8.95
C PHE A 36 2.65 9.07 -9.69
N ASN A 37 2.66 10.29 -10.25
CA ASN A 37 3.72 10.76 -11.15
C ASN A 37 4.92 11.41 -10.44
N GLY A 38 4.84 11.61 -9.10
CA GLY A 38 5.90 12.27 -8.31
C GLY A 38 6.01 13.79 -8.50
N ARG A 39 5.07 14.44 -9.20
CA ARG A 39 5.12 15.86 -9.56
C ARG A 39 3.90 16.65 -9.12
N ASP A 40 2.71 16.08 -9.30
CA ASP A 40 1.43 16.70 -9.01
C ASP A 40 0.37 15.66 -8.68
N LEU A 41 -0.85 16.12 -8.42
CA LEU A 41 -2.00 15.27 -8.12
C LEU A 41 -2.83 14.91 -9.36
N SER A 42 -2.27 14.96 -10.57
CA SER A 42 -2.95 14.50 -11.78
C SER A 42 -3.37 13.04 -11.63
N GLY A 43 -4.63 12.74 -11.93
CA GLY A 43 -5.21 11.40 -11.71
C GLY A 43 -5.82 11.20 -10.33
N TRP A 44 -5.84 12.23 -9.48
CA TRP A 44 -6.41 12.22 -8.14
C TRP A 44 -7.40 13.37 -7.94
N GLU A 45 -8.43 13.11 -7.12
CA GLU A 45 -9.51 14.03 -6.76
C GLU A 45 -9.77 13.97 -5.24
N GLY A 46 -10.62 14.86 -4.75
CA GLY A 46 -11.03 14.93 -3.34
C GLY A 46 -10.28 15.98 -2.57
N ALA A 47 -9.67 15.61 -1.46
CA ALA A 47 -9.00 16.54 -0.54
C ALA A 47 -7.64 17.04 -1.09
N THR A 48 -7.60 17.51 -2.34
CA THR A 48 -6.37 17.98 -3.00
C THR A 48 -5.71 19.18 -2.31
N ASN A 49 -6.42 19.86 -1.43
CA ASN A 49 -5.88 20.95 -0.60
C ASN A 49 -5.16 20.46 0.67
N THR A 50 -5.30 19.17 1.03
CA THR A 50 -4.63 18.56 2.19
C THR A 50 -3.55 17.57 1.79
N TYR A 51 -3.41 17.29 0.49
CA TYR A 51 -2.33 16.47 -0.06
C TYR A 51 -1.46 17.33 -0.96
N CYS A 52 -0.16 17.07 -0.93
CA CYS A 52 0.79 17.73 -1.82
C CYS A 52 1.95 16.80 -2.19
N VAL A 53 2.83 17.28 -3.05
CA VAL A 53 4.06 16.60 -3.40
C VAL A 53 5.22 17.27 -2.67
N SER A 54 6.01 16.49 -1.94
CA SER A 54 7.21 17.00 -1.25
C SER A 54 8.32 17.35 -2.24
N SER A 55 9.36 18.05 -1.76
CA SER A 55 10.56 18.36 -2.55
C SER A 55 11.28 17.12 -3.10
N GLU A 56 11.12 15.99 -2.42
CA GLU A 56 11.68 14.70 -2.83
C GLU A 56 10.77 13.92 -3.80
N GLY A 57 9.65 14.49 -4.22
CA GLY A 57 8.68 13.84 -5.10
C GLY A 57 7.79 12.79 -4.42
N TYR A 58 7.64 12.84 -3.09
CA TYR A 58 6.72 11.96 -2.37
C TYR A 58 5.34 12.58 -2.28
N LEU A 59 4.30 11.76 -2.43
CA LEU A 59 2.95 12.16 -2.02
C LEU A 59 2.95 12.29 -0.49
N THR A 60 2.39 13.36 0.04
CA THR A 60 2.26 13.55 1.48
C THR A 60 0.91 14.19 1.82
N CYS A 61 0.37 13.81 2.97
CA CYS A 61 -0.76 14.50 3.57
C CYS A 61 -0.20 15.58 4.49
N VAL A 62 -0.49 16.84 4.20
CA VAL A 62 -0.09 17.97 5.06
C VAL A 62 -1.17 18.15 6.11
N GLN A 63 -0.76 18.20 7.37
CA GLN A 63 -1.64 18.60 8.43
C GLN A 63 -1.94 20.10 8.25
N ALA A 64 -3.10 20.42 7.68
CA ALA A 64 -3.60 21.80 7.74
C ALA A 64 -3.84 22.15 9.21
N ASP A 65 -2.99 22.96 9.81
CA ASP A 65 -3.06 23.71 11.08
C ASP A 65 -4.07 23.26 12.17
N GLY A 66 -4.33 21.97 12.30
CA GLY A 66 -5.14 21.38 13.38
C GLY A 66 -6.64 21.72 13.35
N ARG A 67 -7.12 22.44 12.33
CA ARG A 67 -8.51 22.87 12.18
C ARG A 67 -9.14 22.24 10.93
N GLY A 68 -9.15 20.90 10.87
CA GLY A 68 -9.85 20.20 9.80
C GLY A 68 -11.36 20.37 9.97
N GLU A 69 -12.01 21.04 9.03
CA GLU A 69 -13.46 20.95 8.86
C GLU A 69 -13.87 19.48 8.76
N SER A 70 -15.03 19.15 9.32
CA SER A 70 -15.65 17.83 9.25
C SER A 70 -16.07 17.51 7.81
N GLY A 71 -15.13 17.02 7.02
CA GLY A 71 -15.32 16.50 5.69
C GLY A 71 -14.36 15.35 5.45
N THR A 72 -14.65 14.46 4.52
CA THR A 72 -13.75 13.38 4.18
C THR A 72 -12.42 13.97 3.72
N LYS A 73 -11.36 13.68 4.48
CA LYS A 73 -9.99 14.11 4.16
C LYS A 73 -9.32 13.12 3.21
N ASN A 74 -10.11 12.46 2.36
CA ASN A 74 -9.65 11.42 1.48
C ASN A 74 -9.23 12.01 0.13
N LEU A 75 -8.12 11.48 -0.40
CA LEU A 75 -7.70 11.67 -1.78
C LEU A 75 -8.02 10.39 -2.54
N TRP A 76 -8.71 10.45 -3.68
CA TRP A 76 -9.10 9.25 -4.43
C TRP A 76 -8.74 9.37 -5.92
N THR A 77 -8.61 8.21 -6.59
CA THR A 77 -8.32 8.14 -8.02
C THR A 77 -9.48 8.66 -8.85
N VAL A 78 -9.20 9.27 -10.02
CA VAL A 78 -10.24 9.77 -10.96
C VAL A 78 -11.02 8.65 -11.66
N ARG A 79 -10.56 7.40 -11.59
CA ARG A 79 -11.23 6.25 -12.18
C ARG A 79 -11.32 5.07 -11.20
N ASP A 80 -12.21 4.14 -11.52
CA ASP A 80 -12.42 2.92 -10.77
C ASP A 80 -11.44 1.82 -11.18
N TYR A 81 -11.23 0.87 -10.26
CA TYR A 81 -10.43 -0.34 -10.46
C TYR A 81 -11.21 -1.55 -9.94
N SER A 82 -11.12 -2.67 -10.68
CA SER A 82 -11.79 -3.94 -10.34
C SER A 82 -10.79 -4.92 -9.75
N ASP A 83 -10.15 -5.73 -10.57
CA ASP A 83 -9.11 -6.66 -10.18
C ASP A 83 -7.74 -6.02 -10.43
N PHE A 84 -6.90 -5.97 -9.39
CA PHE A 84 -5.63 -5.27 -9.47
C PHE A 84 -4.61 -5.76 -8.45
N ILE A 85 -3.35 -5.37 -8.68
CA ILE A 85 -2.29 -5.34 -7.69
C ILE A 85 -1.81 -3.90 -7.59
N ILE A 86 -1.86 -3.31 -6.40
CA ILE A 86 -1.23 -2.02 -6.11
C ILE A 86 -0.01 -2.23 -5.23
N ARG A 87 1.09 -1.54 -5.54
CA ARG A 87 2.32 -1.51 -4.76
C ARG A 87 2.68 -0.08 -4.41
N PHE A 88 3.15 0.13 -3.21
CA PHE A 88 3.67 1.43 -2.77
C PHE A 88 4.61 1.26 -1.58
N ASP A 89 5.43 2.28 -1.35
CA ASP A 89 6.16 2.43 -0.11
C ASP A 89 5.48 3.52 0.73
N VAL A 90 5.35 3.27 2.04
CA VAL A 90 4.76 4.21 3.00
C VAL A 90 5.71 4.44 4.18
N LYS A 91 5.80 5.69 4.63
CA LYS A 91 6.51 6.08 5.83
C LYS A 91 5.56 6.77 6.79
N LEU A 92 5.39 6.14 7.96
CA LEU A 92 4.45 6.57 9.00
C LEU A 92 5.23 7.29 10.11
N PRO A 93 4.91 8.54 10.43
CA PRO A 93 5.45 9.19 11.63
C PRO A 93 4.83 8.59 12.91
N PRO A 94 5.37 8.92 14.10
CA PRO A 94 4.78 8.49 15.36
C PRO A 94 3.30 8.85 15.48
N ALA A 95 2.51 7.91 15.98
CA ALA A 95 1.05 8.00 16.16
C ALA A 95 0.26 8.28 14.87
N ALA A 96 0.85 8.05 13.70
CA ALA A 96 0.16 8.24 12.41
C ALA A 96 -1.02 7.30 12.24
N ASN A 97 -2.03 7.76 11.49
CA ASN A 97 -3.17 6.98 11.05
C ASN A 97 -3.56 7.39 9.63
N ASN A 98 -3.78 6.41 8.78
CA ASN A 98 -4.31 6.52 7.43
C ASN A 98 -4.82 5.14 6.99
N GLY A 99 -5.23 5.00 5.74
CA GLY A 99 -5.60 3.73 5.13
C GLY A 99 -5.55 3.81 3.62
N LEU A 100 -5.38 2.66 2.97
CA LEU A 100 -5.69 2.50 1.56
C LEU A 100 -7.13 2.01 1.44
N GLY A 101 -8.04 2.90 1.04
CA GLY A 101 -9.39 2.50 0.63
C GLY A 101 -9.37 1.84 -0.74
N ILE A 102 -10.06 0.72 -0.90
CA ILE A 102 -10.21 0.03 -2.17
C ILE A 102 -11.68 -0.19 -2.49
N ARG A 103 -12.02 -0.10 -3.79
CA ARG A 103 -13.38 -0.32 -4.30
C ARG A 103 -14.45 0.51 -3.60
N CYS A 104 -14.11 1.71 -3.19
CA CYS A 104 -14.99 2.67 -2.58
C CYS A 104 -15.56 3.62 -3.65
N ARG A 105 -16.77 4.16 -3.46
CA ARG A 105 -17.26 5.24 -4.31
C ARG A 105 -16.48 6.54 -4.06
N ALA A 106 -16.43 7.42 -5.03
CA ALA A 106 -15.89 8.77 -4.83
C ALA A 106 -16.55 9.43 -3.61
N ASN A 107 -15.75 10.11 -2.77
CA ASN A 107 -16.20 10.75 -1.53
C ASN A 107 -16.89 9.78 -0.54
N GLY A 108 -16.62 8.48 -0.63
CA GLY A 108 -17.19 7.48 0.26
C GLY A 108 -16.37 7.25 1.54
N TRP A 109 -17.02 6.68 2.53
CA TRP A 109 -16.38 6.21 3.75
C TRP A 109 -15.85 4.78 3.55
N CYS A 110 -14.56 4.65 3.24
CA CYS A 110 -13.99 3.40 2.71
C CYS A 110 -14.16 2.18 3.62
N SER A 111 -14.08 2.33 4.94
CA SER A 111 -14.28 1.22 5.87
C SER A 111 -15.73 0.70 5.94
N ARG A 112 -16.67 1.36 5.25
CA ARG A 112 -18.08 0.97 5.16
C ARG A 112 -18.54 0.77 3.72
N GLU A 113 -18.20 1.71 2.83
CA GLU A 113 -18.70 1.76 1.45
C GLU A 113 -17.72 1.16 0.43
N GLY A 114 -16.69 0.52 0.91
CA GLY A 114 -15.65 -0.23 0.24
C GLY A 114 -14.93 -1.08 1.27
N MET A 115 -13.60 -1.17 1.13
CA MET A 115 -12.70 -1.79 2.11
C MET A 115 -11.57 -0.82 2.42
N GLU A 116 -11.12 -0.79 3.66
CA GLU A 116 -9.95 -0.01 4.08
C GLU A 116 -8.85 -0.95 4.54
N ILE A 117 -7.70 -0.90 3.87
CA ILE A 117 -6.48 -1.56 4.30
C ILE A 117 -5.76 -0.60 5.23
N GLN A 118 -5.72 -0.93 6.52
CA GLN A 118 -5.24 -0.03 7.56
C GLN A 118 -3.74 0.25 7.45
N LEU A 119 -3.37 1.51 7.69
CA LEU A 119 -2.00 2.01 7.77
C LEU A 119 -1.89 2.92 9.00
N LEU A 120 -1.37 2.43 10.10
CA LEU A 120 -1.17 3.22 11.31
C LEU A 120 0.15 2.85 12.00
N ASP A 121 0.58 3.67 12.95
CA ASP A 121 1.75 3.37 13.77
C ASP A 121 1.40 2.31 14.83
N ASP A 122 1.58 1.02 14.49
CA ASP A 122 1.34 -0.13 15.36
C ASP A 122 2.18 -0.12 16.66
N TRP A 123 3.18 0.76 16.77
CA TRP A 123 4.08 0.84 17.91
C TRP A 123 3.65 1.89 18.95
N SER A 124 2.69 2.75 18.58
CA SER A 124 2.26 3.85 19.42
C SER A 124 1.40 3.42 20.61
N ASP A 125 1.69 3.98 21.78
CA ASP A 125 0.84 3.85 22.98
C ASP A 125 -0.55 4.44 22.76
N GLU A 126 -0.72 5.37 21.81
CA GLU A 126 -2.04 5.90 21.44
C GLU A 126 -2.98 4.78 21.05
N TYR A 127 -2.50 3.79 20.27
CA TYR A 127 -3.32 2.70 19.74
C TYR A 127 -3.29 1.46 20.64
N ASN A 128 -2.16 1.16 21.26
CA ASN A 128 -1.99 -0.05 22.06
C ASN A 128 -2.52 0.11 23.49
N VAL A 129 -2.38 1.28 24.09
CA VAL A 129 -2.69 1.55 25.49
C VAL A 129 -3.94 2.41 25.65
N ARG A 130 -4.00 3.55 24.96
CA ARG A 130 -5.09 4.51 25.14
C ARG A 130 -6.36 4.06 24.44
N ARG A 131 -6.28 3.73 23.13
CA ARG A 131 -7.46 3.31 22.33
C ARG A 131 -7.75 1.84 22.46
N LYS A 132 -6.76 1.00 22.75
CA LYS A 132 -6.89 -0.47 22.87
C LYS A 132 -7.58 -1.07 21.65
N LEU A 133 -6.99 -0.87 20.47
CA LEU A 133 -7.58 -1.29 19.22
C LEU A 133 -7.82 -2.80 19.18
N LYS A 134 -8.88 -3.20 18.48
CA LYS A 134 -9.15 -4.61 18.20
C LYS A 134 -8.11 -5.14 17.18
N PRO A 135 -7.83 -6.45 17.15
CA PRO A 135 -6.85 -7.02 16.21
C PRO A 135 -7.06 -6.63 14.74
N SER A 136 -8.32 -6.52 14.29
CA SER A 136 -8.68 -6.12 12.93
C SER A 136 -8.58 -4.60 12.64
N GLN A 137 -7.94 -3.83 13.52
CA GLN A 137 -7.77 -2.38 13.36
C GLN A 137 -6.29 -1.96 13.24
N TYR A 138 -5.36 -2.91 13.17
CA TYR A 138 -3.92 -2.66 13.02
C TYR A 138 -3.48 -2.72 11.55
N THR A 139 -2.28 -2.21 11.27
CA THR A 139 -1.72 -2.12 9.92
C THR A 139 -1.77 -3.44 9.16
N GLY A 140 -2.24 -3.34 7.92
CA GLY A 140 -2.42 -4.48 7.02
C GLY A 140 -3.75 -5.22 7.19
N SER A 141 -4.59 -4.87 8.19
CA SER A 141 -5.94 -5.42 8.30
C SER A 141 -6.85 -4.97 7.15
N ILE A 142 -7.87 -5.77 6.83
CA ILE A 142 -9.11 -5.24 6.25
C ILE A 142 -9.89 -4.69 7.43
N TYR A 143 -9.90 -3.36 7.60
CA TYR A 143 -10.30 -2.67 8.82
C TYR A 143 -11.65 -3.13 9.37
N GLY A 144 -11.62 -3.59 10.61
CA GLY A 144 -12.80 -4.10 11.32
C GLY A 144 -13.30 -5.47 10.85
N VAL A 145 -12.69 -6.08 9.82
CA VAL A 145 -13.14 -7.37 9.24
C VAL A 145 -12.09 -8.45 9.45
N VAL A 146 -10.88 -8.29 8.89
CA VAL A 146 -9.82 -9.30 8.92
C VAL A 146 -8.59 -8.76 9.64
N ALA A 147 -8.17 -9.43 10.70
CA ALA A 147 -6.95 -9.08 11.41
C ALA A 147 -5.70 -9.52 10.62
N PRO A 148 -4.61 -8.72 10.63
CA PRO A 148 -3.36 -9.13 10.03
C PRO A 148 -2.64 -10.17 10.90
N LYS A 149 -1.86 -11.03 10.27
CA LYS A 149 -0.91 -11.90 10.98
C LYS A 149 0.12 -11.04 11.72
N ARG A 150 0.51 -11.51 12.90
CA ARG A 150 1.57 -10.94 13.72
C ARG A 150 2.78 -11.88 13.74
N LYS A 151 3.95 -11.34 14.09
CA LYS A 151 5.16 -12.12 14.40
C LYS A 151 4.90 -13.04 15.60
N PRO A 152 5.68 -14.13 15.79
CA PRO A 152 5.48 -15.03 16.95
C PRO A 152 5.57 -14.33 18.32
N ASN A 153 6.30 -13.23 18.43
CA ASN A 153 6.39 -12.41 19.66
C ASN A 153 5.25 -11.38 19.79
N GLY A 154 4.25 -11.41 18.89
CA GLY A 154 3.11 -10.47 18.87
C GLY A 154 3.36 -9.16 18.15
N ASP A 155 4.57 -8.87 17.72
CA ASP A 155 4.91 -7.63 17.01
C ASP A 155 4.29 -7.56 15.61
N SER A 156 4.13 -6.34 15.11
CA SER A 156 3.80 -6.07 13.71
C SER A 156 4.96 -6.41 12.77
N TYR A 157 4.64 -6.69 11.50
CA TYR A 157 5.62 -6.72 10.41
C TYR A 157 5.97 -5.31 9.91
N LEU A 158 5.34 -4.28 10.45
CA LEU A 158 5.66 -2.88 10.20
C LEU A 158 7.05 -2.53 10.77
N ASN A 159 7.83 -1.77 10.04
CA ASN A 159 9.06 -1.15 10.56
C ASN A 159 8.72 -0.03 11.56
N ARG A 160 9.72 0.49 12.25
CA ARG A 160 9.51 1.53 13.26
C ARG A 160 9.02 2.85 12.62
N PRO A 161 8.34 3.71 13.37
CA PRO A 161 7.94 5.03 12.90
C PRO A 161 9.11 5.80 12.28
N GLY A 162 8.86 6.45 11.14
CA GLY A 162 9.88 7.16 10.37
C GLY A 162 10.66 6.30 9.37
N GLU A 163 10.49 4.99 9.37
CA GLU A 163 11.08 4.08 8.38
C GLU A 163 10.11 3.78 7.24
N TRP A 164 10.64 3.48 6.04
CA TRP A 164 9.85 3.07 4.89
C TRP A 164 9.37 1.63 5.02
N ASN A 165 8.14 1.40 4.61
CA ASN A 165 7.50 0.08 4.54
C ASN A 165 7.02 -0.19 3.13
N ALA A 166 7.32 -1.36 2.59
CA ALA A 166 6.79 -1.82 1.32
C ALA A 166 5.44 -2.51 1.52
N VAL A 167 4.43 -2.07 0.78
CA VAL A 167 3.07 -2.62 0.83
C VAL A 167 2.64 -3.08 -0.55
N GLU A 168 2.07 -4.27 -0.63
CA GLU A 168 1.34 -4.76 -1.79
C GLU A 168 -0.08 -5.15 -1.37
N VAL A 169 -1.06 -4.71 -2.14
CA VAL A 169 -2.45 -5.16 -2.01
C VAL A 169 -2.91 -5.73 -3.34
N LYS A 170 -3.31 -7.00 -3.33
CA LYS A 170 -3.92 -7.69 -4.46
C LYS A 170 -5.39 -7.92 -4.16
N ALA A 171 -6.27 -7.50 -5.07
CA ALA A 171 -7.71 -7.73 -5.01
C ALA A 171 -8.15 -8.42 -6.31
N VAL A 172 -8.72 -9.63 -6.19
CA VAL A 172 -9.24 -10.42 -7.32
C VAL A 172 -10.60 -11.01 -6.92
N GLY A 173 -11.65 -10.65 -7.62
CA GLY A 173 -13.00 -10.94 -7.15
C GLY A 173 -13.17 -10.46 -5.70
N THR A 174 -13.63 -11.30 -4.81
CA THR A 174 -13.78 -10.98 -3.38
C THR A 174 -12.54 -11.34 -2.54
N ARG A 175 -11.49 -11.93 -3.15
CA ARG A 175 -10.26 -12.26 -2.43
C ARG A 175 -9.32 -11.06 -2.35
N VAL A 176 -8.86 -10.77 -1.13
CA VAL A 176 -7.91 -9.68 -0.86
C VAL A 176 -6.67 -10.26 -0.16
N THR A 177 -5.50 -9.98 -0.73
CA THR A 177 -4.20 -10.34 -0.17
C THR A 177 -3.44 -9.06 0.17
N VAL A 178 -2.92 -8.96 1.39
CA VAL A 178 -2.07 -7.84 1.83
C VAL A 178 -0.70 -8.36 2.21
N THR A 179 0.33 -7.80 1.59
CA THR A 179 1.73 -8.11 1.88
C THR A 179 2.39 -6.87 2.48
N LEU A 180 3.02 -7.03 3.64
CA LEU A 180 3.73 -5.99 4.37
C LEU A 180 5.20 -6.41 4.53
N ASN A 181 6.13 -5.61 4.00
CA ASN A 181 7.57 -5.88 4.04
C ASN A 181 7.94 -7.32 3.60
N GLY A 182 7.32 -7.79 2.51
CA GLY A 182 7.54 -9.12 1.92
C GLY A 182 6.79 -10.26 2.62
N THR A 183 6.04 -10.00 3.69
CA THR A 183 5.25 -11.02 4.39
C THR A 183 3.76 -10.85 4.08
N VAL A 184 3.09 -11.92 3.65
CA VAL A 184 1.63 -11.95 3.51
C VAL A 184 1.01 -11.93 4.91
N VAL A 185 0.38 -10.80 5.26
CA VAL A 185 -0.28 -10.59 6.57
C VAL A 185 -1.77 -10.85 6.53
N VAL A 186 -2.42 -10.66 5.38
CA VAL A 186 -3.80 -11.04 5.10
C VAL A 186 -3.85 -11.76 3.76
N ASP A 187 -4.61 -12.84 3.69
CA ASP A 187 -4.99 -13.52 2.46
C ASP A 187 -6.36 -14.16 2.70
N ASP A 188 -7.42 -13.44 2.36
CA ASP A 188 -8.77 -13.84 2.74
C ASP A 188 -9.82 -13.50 1.67
N ASP A 189 -10.94 -14.23 1.70
CA ASP A 189 -12.13 -14.00 0.88
C ASP A 189 -13.17 -13.26 1.72
N VAL A 190 -13.42 -11.98 1.35
CA VAL A 190 -14.35 -11.13 2.11
C VAL A 190 -15.82 -11.53 1.93
N ALA A 191 -16.15 -12.34 0.91
CA ALA A 191 -17.52 -12.83 0.69
C ALA A 191 -18.09 -13.64 1.88
N LYS A 192 -17.22 -14.20 2.72
CA LYS A 192 -17.64 -14.98 3.91
C LYS A 192 -18.05 -14.12 5.12
N TYR A 193 -17.83 -12.80 5.06
CA TYR A 193 -18.17 -11.89 6.16
C TYR A 193 -19.48 -11.17 5.89
N PRO A 194 -20.32 -10.95 6.91
CA PRO A 194 -21.59 -10.26 6.75
C PRO A 194 -21.37 -8.76 6.49
N THR A 195 -22.31 -8.15 5.77
CA THR A 195 -22.32 -6.72 5.43
C THR A 195 -23.31 -5.92 6.27
N ASP A 196 -24.24 -6.60 6.95
CA ASP A 196 -25.40 -6.04 7.68
C ASP A 196 -25.11 -5.68 9.15
N GLY A 197 -23.85 -5.77 9.57
CA GLY A 197 -23.46 -5.50 10.94
C GLY A 197 -23.65 -6.67 11.92
N SER A 198 -24.14 -7.83 11.48
CA SER A 198 -24.37 -8.98 12.35
C SER A 198 -23.08 -9.53 12.99
N GLY A 199 -21.89 -9.22 12.41
CA GLY A 199 -20.61 -9.68 12.93
C GLY A 199 -20.08 -8.87 14.12
N ASP A 200 -20.10 -7.53 14.04
CA ASP A 200 -19.51 -6.63 15.05
C ASP A 200 -20.34 -5.38 15.36
N GLY A 201 -21.55 -5.29 14.85
CA GLY A 201 -22.46 -4.15 15.01
C GLY A 201 -22.22 -3.02 13.99
N VAL A 202 -21.33 -3.22 13.00
CA VAL A 202 -21.00 -2.22 12.00
C VAL A 202 -21.42 -2.68 10.60
N GLU A 203 -22.38 -1.98 10.00
CA GLU A 203 -22.78 -2.23 8.62
C GLU A 203 -21.67 -1.82 7.65
N ARG A 204 -21.37 -2.69 6.67
CA ARG A 204 -20.37 -2.49 5.63
C ARG A 204 -20.94 -2.85 4.25
N PRO A 205 -21.90 -2.06 3.74
CA PRO A 205 -22.58 -2.39 2.47
C PRO A 205 -21.60 -2.47 1.28
N GLY A 206 -20.44 -1.84 1.36
CA GLY A 206 -19.42 -1.87 0.31
C GLY A 206 -18.38 -2.98 0.44
N LEU A 207 -18.44 -3.84 1.46
CA LEU A 207 -17.44 -4.89 1.70
C LEU A 207 -17.27 -5.85 0.51
N HIS A 208 -18.34 -6.13 -0.22
CA HIS A 208 -18.34 -7.03 -1.36
C HIS A 208 -18.28 -6.32 -2.71
N ASN A 209 -17.97 -5.03 -2.74
CA ASN A 209 -17.80 -4.31 -4.00
C ASN A 209 -16.67 -4.93 -4.83
N LEU A 210 -16.91 -5.13 -6.12
CA LEU A 210 -15.95 -5.67 -7.07
C LEU A 210 -15.22 -4.57 -7.86
N THR A 211 -15.68 -3.31 -7.77
CA THR A 211 -15.09 -2.16 -8.46
C THR A 211 -15.28 -0.89 -7.64
N GLY A 212 -14.46 0.11 -7.89
CA GLY A 212 -14.53 1.44 -7.28
C GLY A 212 -13.15 2.10 -7.20
N ARG A 213 -13.12 3.28 -6.58
CA ARG A 213 -11.93 4.12 -6.46
C ARG A 213 -10.92 3.53 -5.46
N LEU A 214 -9.67 3.93 -5.64
CA LEU A 214 -8.63 3.80 -4.62
C LEU A 214 -8.53 5.10 -3.85
N HIS A 215 -8.43 5.03 -2.52
CA HIS A 215 -8.38 6.19 -1.64
C HIS A 215 -7.16 6.18 -0.73
N TRP A 216 -6.62 7.35 -0.43
CA TRP A 216 -5.87 7.56 0.80
C TRP A 216 -6.83 8.14 1.85
N CYS A 217 -7.03 7.38 2.94
CA CYS A 217 -8.02 7.71 3.98
C CYS A 217 -7.39 8.63 5.02
N GLY A 218 -7.49 9.95 4.81
CA GLY A 218 -6.78 10.96 5.60
C GLY A 218 -7.32 11.13 7.01
N HIS A 219 -6.42 11.17 8.01
CA HIS A 219 -6.71 11.44 9.43
C HIS A 219 -5.92 12.64 9.97
N GLY A 220 -5.31 13.45 9.08
CA GLY A 220 -4.58 14.67 9.48
C GLY A 220 -3.15 14.42 9.96
N HIS A 221 -2.52 13.30 9.61
CA HIS A 221 -1.13 12.99 9.92
C HIS A 221 -0.25 13.15 8.67
N ASN A 222 0.99 13.63 8.84
CA ASN A 222 1.97 13.79 7.78
C ASN A 222 2.56 12.43 7.39
N ILE A 223 1.89 11.71 6.54
CA ILE A 223 2.36 10.44 6.00
C ILE A 223 3.01 10.67 4.64
N TYR A 224 3.98 9.85 4.27
CA TYR A 224 4.67 9.93 2.99
C TYR A 224 4.50 8.64 2.21
N TRP A 225 4.21 8.76 0.90
CA TRP A 225 4.12 7.64 -0.03
C TRP A 225 5.02 7.90 -1.23
N LYS A 226 5.62 6.84 -1.75
CA LYS A 226 6.38 6.83 -3.00
C LYS A 226 6.19 5.51 -3.75
N ASN A 227 6.69 5.44 -4.96
CA ASN A 227 6.66 4.22 -5.79
C ASN A 227 5.24 3.64 -5.94
N ILE A 228 4.21 4.51 -5.96
CA ILE A 228 2.82 4.09 -6.08
C ILE A 228 2.59 3.66 -7.52
N ARG A 229 2.31 2.37 -7.72
CA ARG A 229 2.09 1.77 -9.03
C ARG A 229 1.05 0.67 -8.97
N ILE A 230 0.35 0.48 -10.07
CA ILE A 230 -0.75 -0.47 -10.17
C ILE A 230 -0.61 -1.34 -11.41
N ARG A 231 -1.08 -2.58 -11.30
CA ARG A 231 -1.31 -3.49 -12.42
C ARG A 231 -2.75 -3.98 -12.35
N GLU A 232 -3.52 -3.74 -13.40
CA GLU A 232 -4.84 -4.33 -13.59
C GLU A 232 -4.69 -5.78 -14.05
N LEU A 233 -5.62 -6.66 -13.64
CA LEU A 233 -5.58 -8.10 -13.87
C LEU A 233 -6.72 -8.57 -14.76
#